data_be543a2b1ddc961910e8d22dd7c78f92
#
_entry.id   be543a2b1ddc961910e8d22dd7c78f92
#
_cell.length_a   1.000
_cell.length_b   1.000
_cell.length_c   1.000
_cell.angle_alpha   90.00
_cell.angle_beta   90.00
_cell.angle_gamma   90.00
#
_symmetry.space_group_name_H-M   'P 1'
#
loop_
_entity.id
_entity.type
_entity.pdbx_description
1 polymer ?
#
loop_
_entity_poly.entity_id
_entity_poly.type
_entity_poly.pdbx_seq_one_letter_code
_entity_poly.pdbx_strand_id
1 'polypeptide(L)'
;QYIKERQEKYPNPKILVFGLGDIGESTVKGLSNHLNFAEITVINRTEEKAIILENKLGVKAAKMADLKKEIRKSDILIVATGSDQPTVTGEMFDEHTSQLIIDLSVPSNVACEVKNMSNKKMLDVDMLSAKTKSTLENRKLQIPKVKKIIEEYKDEFYEWVIFRKSSPALSTLKHSLETIKNDAIAINLKKNDQLKPQEVEEITSLMINKIVSKFATYLKDENSKAEMSIEVIEQVFK
;
A
#
# COMPACT_ATOMS: atom_id res chain seq x y z
N GLN A 1 -4.15 11.99 -11.05
CA GLN A 1 -5.39 11.42 -11.54
C GLN A 1 -5.79 12.01 -12.89
N TYR A 2 -5.98 13.33 -13.05
CA TYR A 2 -6.37 13.98 -14.32
C TYR A 2 -5.40 13.70 -15.48
N ILE A 3 -4.11 13.65 -15.20
CA ILE A 3 -3.08 13.30 -16.19
C ILE A 3 -3.22 11.83 -16.61
N LYS A 4 -3.48 10.91 -15.67
CA LYS A 4 -3.73 9.49 -15.98
C LYS A 4 -5.00 9.29 -16.80
N GLU A 5 -6.09 9.97 -16.46
CA GLU A 5 -7.32 9.99 -17.25
C GLU A 5 -7.08 10.48 -18.69
N ARG A 6 -6.18 11.49 -18.85
CA ARG A 6 -5.78 11.97 -20.17
C ARG A 6 -4.89 10.97 -20.92
N GLN A 7 -4.01 10.28 -20.20
CA GLN A 7 -3.11 9.27 -20.76
C GLN A 7 -3.85 8.03 -21.29
N GLU A 8 -4.97 7.65 -20.66
CA GLU A 8 -5.86 6.59 -21.20
C GLU A 8 -6.38 6.92 -22.60
N LYS A 9 -6.63 8.21 -22.86
CA LYS A 9 -7.09 8.69 -24.17
C LYS A 9 -5.95 8.99 -25.15
N TYR A 10 -4.78 9.39 -24.62
CA TYR A 10 -3.57 9.74 -25.37
C TYR A 10 -2.37 9.02 -24.76
N PRO A 11 -1.94 7.87 -25.30
CA PRO A 11 -0.94 6.98 -24.64
C PRO A 11 0.40 7.64 -24.34
N ASN A 12 0.84 8.60 -25.17
CA ASN A 12 2.11 9.31 -25.00
C ASN A 12 1.87 10.83 -24.99
N PRO A 13 1.26 11.39 -23.92
CA PRO A 13 0.96 12.80 -23.88
C PRO A 13 2.22 13.65 -23.81
N LYS A 14 2.26 14.74 -24.56
CA LYS A 14 3.29 15.77 -24.47
C LYS A 14 2.95 16.72 -23.34
N ILE A 15 3.79 16.76 -22.34
CA ILE A 15 3.59 17.57 -21.14
C ILE A 15 4.58 18.73 -21.18
N LEU A 16 4.08 19.96 -21.11
CA LEU A 16 4.89 21.16 -20.91
C LEU A 16 4.73 21.64 -19.47
N VAL A 17 5.86 21.81 -18.77
CA VAL A 17 5.89 22.46 -17.45
C VAL A 17 6.57 23.81 -17.60
N PHE A 18 5.82 24.87 -17.33
CA PHE A 18 6.29 26.25 -17.39
C PHE A 18 6.43 26.82 -15.97
N GLY A 19 7.67 27.18 -15.60
CA GLY A 19 8.08 27.63 -14.29
C GLY A 19 8.69 26.51 -13.45
N LEU A 20 9.92 26.70 -12.99
CA LEU A 20 10.70 25.74 -12.22
C LEU A 20 11.11 26.34 -10.85
N GLY A 21 10.11 26.90 -10.15
CA GLY A 21 10.16 27.12 -8.71
C GLY A 21 9.96 25.81 -7.96
N ASP A 22 9.84 25.87 -6.63
CA ASP A 22 9.69 24.68 -5.77
C ASP A 22 8.55 23.75 -6.21
N ILE A 23 7.39 24.34 -6.58
CA ILE A 23 6.21 23.58 -7.04
C ILE A 23 6.48 22.96 -8.41
N GLY A 24 7.03 23.73 -9.35
CA GLY A 24 7.29 23.24 -10.70
C GLY A 24 8.35 22.13 -10.71
N GLU A 25 9.44 22.30 -10.01
CA GLU A 25 10.49 21.28 -9.89
C GLU A 25 9.97 20.00 -9.23
N SER A 26 9.20 20.12 -8.13
CA SER A 26 8.56 18.96 -7.47
C SER A 26 7.57 18.26 -8.40
N THR A 27 6.83 19.02 -9.21
CA THR A 27 5.90 18.48 -10.20
C THR A 27 6.64 17.69 -11.27
N VAL A 28 7.72 18.23 -11.84
CA VAL A 28 8.53 17.51 -12.84
C VAL A 28 9.09 16.19 -12.28
N LYS A 29 9.66 16.24 -11.05
CA LYS A 29 10.15 15.02 -10.36
C LYS A 29 9.04 13.98 -10.16
N GLY A 30 7.86 14.43 -9.74
CA GLY A 30 6.70 13.54 -9.56
C GLY A 30 6.23 12.92 -10.87
N LEU A 31 6.18 13.70 -11.95
CA LEU A 31 5.79 13.21 -13.27
C LEU A 31 6.80 12.21 -13.83
N SER A 32 8.09 12.50 -13.77
CA SER A 32 9.16 11.60 -14.24
C SER A 32 9.16 10.26 -13.52
N ASN A 33 8.81 10.22 -12.23
CA ASN A 33 8.75 8.99 -11.46
C ASN A 33 7.50 8.13 -11.74
N HIS A 34 6.43 8.74 -12.23
CA HIS A 34 5.13 8.07 -12.34
C HIS A 34 4.63 7.88 -13.79
N LEU A 35 5.25 8.53 -14.75
CA LEU A 35 4.84 8.52 -16.17
C LEU A 35 6.01 8.08 -17.05
N ASN A 36 6.17 6.78 -17.20
CA ASN A 36 7.29 6.19 -17.96
C ASN A 36 7.27 6.48 -19.47
N PHE A 37 6.17 7.03 -20.02
CA PHE A 37 5.95 7.18 -21.46
C PHE A 37 5.54 8.60 -21.86
N ALA A 38 5.64 9.59 -21.00
CA ALA A 38 5.30 10.96 -21.33
C ALA A 38 6.55 11.73 -21.80
N GLU A 39 6.42 12.49 -22.90
CA GLU A 39 7.44 13.45 -23.30
C GLU A 39 7.27 14.73 -22.46
N ILE A 40 8.18 14.95 -21.50
CA ILE A 40 8.12 16.12 -20.62
C ILE A 40 9.09 17.16 -21.12
N THR A 41 8.57 18.35 -21.48
CA THR A 41 9.32 19.53 -21.82
C THR A 41 9.24 20.53 -20.65
N VAL A 42 10.33 21.17 -20.29
CA VAL A 42 10.39 22.16 -19.21
C VAL A 42 10.87 23.51 -19.76
N ILE A 43 10.21 24.58 -19.34
CA ILE A 43 10.59 25.97 -19.67
C ILE A 43 10.63 26.78 -18.38
N ASN A 44 11.69 27.57 -18.21
CA ASN A 44 11.82 28.49 -17.10
C ASN A 44 12.48 29.80 -17.57
N ARG A 45 12.15 30.91 -16.91
CA ARG A 45 12.78 32.22 -17.18
C ARG A 45 14.32 32.16 -17.02
N THR A 46 14.79 31.42 -16.03
CA THR A 46 16.19 31.11 -15.82
C THR A 46 16.51 29.80 -16.50
N GLU A 47 17.12 29.84 -17.69
CA GLU A 47 17.31 28.64 -18.54
C GLU A 47 18.18 27.56 -17.87
N GLU A 48 19.16 27.97 -17.02
CA GLU A 48 20.05 27.03 -16.30
C GLU A 48 19.27 26.03 -15.45
N LYS A 49 18.15 26.43 -14.85
CA LYS A 49 17.31 25.51 -14.07
C LYS A 49 16.70 24.42 -14.94
N ALA A 50 16.29 24.76 -16.16
CA ALA A 50 15.73 23.78 -17.11
C ALA A 50 16.83 22.79 -17.55
N ILE A 51 18.01 23.25 -17.85
CA ILE A 51 19.17 22.43 -18.24
C ILE A 51 19.59 21.47 -17.10
N ILE A 52 19.56 21.93 -15.86
CA ILE A 52 19.86 21.08 -14.69
C ILE A 52 18.86 19.91 -14.61
N LEU A 53 17.58 20.16 -14.81
CA LEU A 53 16.56 19.12 -14.78
C LEU A 53 16.64 18.17 -15.99
N GLU A 54 16.96 18.68 -17.16
CA GLU A 54 17.24 17.87 -18.35
C GLU A 54 18.33 16.82 -18.06
N ASN A 55 19.45 17.27 -17.51
CA ASN A 55 20.58 16.38 -17.18
C ASN A 55 20.27 15.39 -16.05
N LYS A 56 19.41 15.77 -15.09
CA LYS A 56 19.11 14.91 -13.92
C LYS A 56 17.98 13.90 -14.18
N LEU A 57 16.99 14.28 -14.96
CA LEU A 57 15.73 13.53 -15.08
C LEU A 57 15.43 13.06 -16.51
N GLY A 58 16.27 13.44 -17.49
CA GLY A 58 16.05 13.08 -18.89
C GLY A 58 14.84 13.78 -19.53
N VAL A 59 14.35 14.88 -18.93
CA VAL A 59 13.32 15.74 -19.52
C VAL A 59 13.94 16.65 -20.56
N LYS A 60 13.14 17.27 -21.43
CA LYS A 60 13.63 18.18 -22.48
C LYS A 60 13.59 19.63 -21.98
N ALA A 61 14.69 20.33 -21.99
CA ALA A 61 14.73 21.77 -21.78
C ALA A 61 14.42 22.53 -23.05
N ALA A 62 13.57 23.56 -22.96
CA ALA A 62 13.30 24.46 -24.08
C ALA A 62 13.46 25.93 -23.61
N LYS A 63 13.74 26.82 -24.58
CA LYS A 63 13.98 28.23 -24.31
C LYS A 63 12.68 28.99 -24.10
N MET A 64 12.74 30.08 -23.32
CA MET A 64 11.60 30.95 -23.10
C MET A 64 11.00 31.50 -24.40
N ALA A 65 11.86 31.80 -25.40
CA ALA A 65 11.42 32.27 -26.72
C ALA A 65 10.53 31.24 -27.47
N ASP A 66 10.65 29.94 -27.16
CA ASP A 66 9.85 28.88 -27.77
C ASP A 66 8.55 28.59 -27.01
N LEU A 67 8.23 29.31 -25.93
CA LEU A 67 7.09 29.02 -25.06
C LEU A 67 5.77 28.84 -25.85
N LYS A 68 5.42 29.80 -26.69
CA LYS A 68 4.19 29.75 -27.51
C LYS A 68 4.15 28.52 -28.43
N LYS A 69 5.28 28.15 -28.99
CA LYS A 69 5.43 26.98 -29.86
C LYS A 69 5.26 25.67 -29.11
N GLU A 70 5.87 25.58 -27.92
CA GLU A 70 5.79 24.36 -27.08
C GLU A 70 4.41 24.24 -26.41
N ILE A 71 3.73 25.35 -26.06
CA ILE A 71 2.32 25.34 -25.62
C ILE A 71 1.45 24.70 -26.69
N ARG A 72 1.56 25.11 -27.96
CA ARG A 72 0.74 24.58 -29.07
C ARG A 72 0.96 23.11 -29.35
N LYS A 73 2.14 22.57 -29.03
CA LYS A 73 2.47 21.16 -29.25
C LYS A 73 2.09 20.27 -28.06
N SER A 74 1.84 20.86 -26.91
CA SER A 74 1.58 20.10 -25.69
C SER A 74 0.11 19.60 -25.64
N ASP A 75 -0.10 18.42 -25.10
CA ASP A 75 -1.42 17.89 -24.74
C ASP A 75 -1.82 18.35 -23.33
N ILE A 76 -0.81 18.59 -22.49
CA ILE A 76 -0.96 19.01 -21.10
C ILE A 76 0.01 20.16 -20.83
N LEU A 77 -0.50 21.30 -20.39
CA LEU A 77 0.28 22.42 -19.91
C LEU A 77 0.14 22.52 -18.40
N ILE A 78 1.27 22.58 -17.70
CA ILE A 78 1.33 22.85 -16.25
C ILE A 78 2.07 24.18 -16.07
N VAL A 79 1.39 25.15 -15.45
CA VAL A 79 1.94 26.48 -15.14
C VAL A 79 2.23 26.54 -13.65
N ALA A 80 3.48 26.87 -13.29
CA ALA A 80 3.93 26.97 -11.91
C ALA A 80 4.90 28.17 -11.77
N THR A 81 4.48 29.31 -12.28
CA THR A 81 5.25 30.56 -12.27
C THR A 81 4.85 31.43 -11.07
N GLY A 82 5.75 32.29 -10.62
CA GLY A 82 5.51 33.23 -9.52
C GLY A 82 5.35 34.66 -10.02
N SER A 83 4.58 34.88 -11.11
CA SER A 83 4.34 36.24 -11.62
C SER A 83 3.06 36.83 -11.02
N ASP A 84 3.04 38.11 -10.77
CA ASP A 84 1.84 38.84 -10.31
C ASP A 84 0.81 39.07 -11.43
N GLN A 85 1.20 38.84 -12.68
CA GLN A 85 0.36 39.00 -13.86
C GLN A 85 0.34 37.72 -14.67
N PRO A 86 -0.76 37.45 -15.40
CA PRO A 86 -0.83 36.30 -16.28
C PRO A 86 0.28 36.29 -17.33
N THR A 87 0.99 35.19 -17.40
CA THR A 87 2.11 34.97 -18.34
C THR A 87 1.72 34.10 -19.52
N VAL A 88 0.57 33.41 -19.42
CA VAL A 88 0.00 32.56 -20.48
C VAL A 88 -1.32 33.14 -20.91
N THR A 89 -1.39 33.62 -22.17
CA THR A 89 -2.55 34.27 -22.76
C THR A 89 -3.21 33.41 -23.83
N GLY A 90 -4.46 33.71 -24.19
CA GLY A 90 -5.25 32.95 -25.16
C GLY A 90 -4.59 32.83 -26.56
N GLU A 91 -3.86 33.87 -26.98
CA GLU A 91 -3.16 33.89 -28.29
C GLU A 91 -2.01 32.86 -28.42
N MET A 92 -1.57 32.30 -27.28
CA MET A 92 -0.54 31.26 -27.28
C MET A 92 -1.09 29.89 -27.66
N PHE A 93 -2.38 29.71 -27.60
CA PHE A 93 -3.05 28.45 -27.91
C PHE A 93 -3.53 28.34 -29.36
N ASP A 94 -3.73 27.12 -29.79
CA ASP A 94 -4.45 26.81 -31.02
C ASP A 94 -5.92 26.50 -30.67
N GLU A 95 -6.87 27.16 -31.32
CA GLU A 95 -8.30 27.00 -31.03
C GLU A 95 -8.83 25.60 -31.33
N HIS A 96 -8.18 24.85 -32.21
CA HIS A 96 -8.65 23.53 -32.67
C HIS A 96 -8.08 22.38 -31.83
N THR A 97 -7.01 22.60 -31.03
CA THR A 97 -6.40 21.54 -30.23
C THR A 97 -7.05 21.41 -28.89
N SER A 98 -7.30 20.15 -28.47
CA SER A 98 -7.80 19.87 -27.11
C SER A 98 -6.64 19.75 -26.12
N GLN A 99 -6.62 20.59 -25.09
CA GLN A 99 -5.53 20.62 -24.10
C GLN A 99 -6.07 20.60 -22.66
N LEU A 100 -5.32 19.98 -21.78
CA LEU A 100 -5.50 20.07 -20.33
C LEU A 100 -4.52 21.10 -19.78
N ILE A 101 -5.03 22.12 -19.11
CA ILE A 101 -4.22 23.18 -18.51
C ILE A 101 -4.36 23.09 -17.01
N ILE A 102 -3.24 23.01 -16.30
CA ILE A 102 -3.18 22.94 -14.84
C ILE A 102 -2.38 24.16 -14.36
N ASP A 103 -3.07 25.13 -13.77
CA ASP A 103 -2.42 26.31 -13.18
C ASP A 103 -2.19 26.07 -11.68
N LEU A 104 -0.92 25.97 -11.30
CA LEU A 104 -0.48 25.80 -9.92
C LEU A 104 -0.02 27.12 -9.30
N SER A 105 -0.17 28.23 -10.02
CA SER A 105 0.30 29.55 -9.60
C SER A 105 -0.72 30.25 -8.70
N VAL A 106 -0.23 31.01 -7.75
CA VAL A 106 -1.04 31.90 -6.90
C VAL A 106 -0.34 33.27 -6.85
N PRO A 107 -0.94 34.33 -7.45
CA PRO A 107 -2.18 34.34 -8.22
C PRO A 107 -2.09 33.55 -9.53
N SER A 108 -3.25 33.28 -10.18
CA SER A 108 -3.32 32.56 -11.45
C SER A 108 -2.46 33.21 -12.52
N ASN A 109 -1.65 32.44 -13.20
CA ASN A 109 -0.76 32.90 -14.27
C ASN A 109 -1.26 32.52 -15.67
N VAL A 110 -2.44 31.88 -15.77
CA VAL A 110 -3.17 31.69 -17.00
C VAL A 110 -4.30 32.73 -17.09
N ALA A 111 -4.37 33.46 -18.19
CA ALA A 111 -5.35 34.51 -18.39
C ALA A 111 -6.79 33.94 -18.42
N CYS A 112 -7.75 34.73 -17.87
CA CYS A 112 -9.14 34.30 -17.72
C CYS A 112 -9.82 33.90 -19.04
N GLU A 113 -9.43 34.50 -20.16
CA GLU A 113 -9.96 34.18 -21.49
C GLU A 113 -9.75 32.72 -21.87
N VAL A 114 -8.66 32.10 -21.41
CA VAL A 114 -8.35 30.69 -21.70
C VAL A 114 -9.39 29.74 -21.08
N LYS A 115 -10.02 30.11 -19.95
CA LYS A 115 -11.10 29.33 -19.34
C LYS A 115 -12.34 29.19 -20.25
N ASN A 116 -12.55 30.17 -21.12
CA ASN A 116 -13.71 30.23 -22.04
C ASN A 116 -13.47 29.55 -23.37
N MET A 117 -12.27 29.06 -23.64
CA MET A 117 -11.95 28.33 -24.85
C MET A 117 -12.54 26.92 -24.83
N SER A 118 -13.39 26.59 -25.79
CA SER A 118 -14.20 25.36 -25.81
C SER A 118 -13.38 24.05 -25.73
N ASN A 119 -12.18 24.05 -26.27
CA ASN A 119 -11.30 22.87 -26.31
C ASN A 119 -10.22 22.85 -25.23
N LYS A 120 -10.27 23.76 -24.24
CA LYS A 120 -9.32 23.84 -23.15
C LYS A 120 -10.02 23.46 -21.85
N LYS A 121 -9.48 22.45 -21.17
CA LYS A 121 -9.93 22.08 -19.82
C LYS A 121 -8.92 22.68 -18.84
N MET A 122 -9.32 23.73 -18.15
CA MET A 122 -8.48 24.37 -17.15
C MET A 122 -8.81 23.86 -15.74
N LEU A 123 -7.77 23.60 -14.98
CA LEU A 123 -7.81 23.26 -13.54
C LEU A 123 -6.88 24.24 -12.80
N ASP A 124 -7.37 24.83 -11.75
CA ASP A 124 -6.58 25.66 -10.84
C ASP A 124 -6.35 24.98 -9.49
N VAL A 125 -5.57 25.62 -8.62
CA VAL A 125 -5.24 25.11 -7.29
C VAL A 125 -6.48 24.84 -6.44
N ASP A 126 -7.51 25.68 -6.54
CA ASP A 126 -8.73 25.54 -5.76
C ASP A 126 -9.52 24.29 -6.18
N MET A 127 -9.67 24.07 -7.48
CA MET A 127 -10.32 22.87 -8.03
C MET A 127 -9.57 21.59 -7.65
N LEU A 128 -8.22 21.61 -7.69
CA LEU A 128 -7.39 20.49 -7.29
C LEU A 128 -7.52 20.21 -5.79
N SER A 129 -7.53 21.26 -4.97
CA SER A 129 -7.69 21.16 -3.51
C SER A 129 -9.06 20.61 -3.12
N ALA A 130 -10.14 21.06 -3.76
CA ALA A 130 -11.49 20.54 -3.53
C ALA A 130 -11.57 19.03 -3.81
N LYS A 131 -10.98 18.58 -4.92
CA LYS A 131 -10.94 17.14 -5.26
C LYS A 131 -10.09 16.34 -4.27
N THR A 132 -8.98 16.90 -3.80
CA THR A 132 -8.12 16.25 -2.81
C THR A 132 -8.85 16.08 -1.48
N LYS A 133 -9.62 17.09 -1.02
CA LYS A 133 -10.46 17.00 0.18
C LYS A 133 -11.47 15.86 0.06
N SER A 134 -12.22 15.80 -1.02
CA SER A 134 -13.22 14.75 -1.27
C SER A 134 -12.56 13.34 -1.29
N THR A 135 -11.37 13.22 -1.86
CA THR A 135 -10.62 11.95 -1.86
C THR A 135 -10.18 11.55 -0.44
N LEU A 136 -9.73 12.53 0.37
CA LEU A 136 -9.35 12.29 1.76
C LEU A 136 -10.55 11.89 2.63
N GLU A 137 -11.70 12.53 2.43
CA GLU A 137 -12.95 12.16 3.11
C GLU A 137 -13.39 10.74 2.76
N ASN A 138 -13.36 10.37 1.48
CA ASN A 138 -13.65 9.01 1.03
C ASN A 138 -12.67 7.98 1.63
N ARG A 139 -11.39 8.31 1.74
CA ARG A 139 -10.40 7.44 2.41
C ARG A 139 -10.69 7.29 3.89
N LYS A 140 -11.07 8.38 4.59
CA LYS A 140 -11.46 8.33 6.00
C LYS A 140 -12.66 7.40 6.22
N LEU A 141 -13.64 7.39 5.33
CA LEU A 141 -14.79 6.48 5.39
C LEU A 141 -14.43 4.99 5.23
N GLN A 142 -13.28 4.67 4.63
CA GLN A 142 -12.80 3.30 4.53
C GLN A 142 -12.00 2.83 5.77
N ILE A 143 -11.52 3.76 6.62
CA ILE A 143 -10.72 3.42 7.81
C ILE A 143 -11.41 2.40 8.71
N PRO A 144 -12.71 2.50 9.04
CA PRO A 144 -13.38 1.51 9.88
C PRO A 144 -13.36 0.10 9.29
N LYS A 145 -13.53 -0.02 7.97
CA LYS A 145 -13.47 -1.32 7.26
C LYS A 145 -12.07 -1.93 7.33
N VAL A 146 -11.05 -1.10 7.11
CA VAL A 146 -9.65 -1.55 7.20
C VAL A 146 -9.31 -1.99 8.62
N LYS A 147 -9.74 -1.23 9.64
CA LYS A 147 -9.54 -1.61 11.04
C LYS A 147 -10.20 -2.95 11.37
N LYS A 148 -11.42 -3.19 10.88
CA LYS A 148 -12.10 -4.47 11.09
C LYS A 148 -11.31 -5.64 10.50
N ILE A 149 -10.82 -5.50 9.27
CA ILE A 149 -9.99 -6.52 8.63
C ILE A 149 -8.70 -6.76 9.44
N ILE A 150 -8.05 -5.70 9.92
CA ILE A 150 -6.83 -5.82 10.73
C ILE A 150 -7.12 -6.59 12.03
N GLU A 151 -8.23 -6.31 12.73
CA GLU A 151 -8.59 -7.04 13.96
C GLU A 151 -8.89 -8.52 13.68
N GLU A 152 -9.60 -8.84 12.59
CA GLU A 152 -9.86 -10.22 12.17
C GLU A 152 -8.55 -11.00 11.98
N TYR A 153 -7.62 -10.47 11.18
CA TYR A 153 -6.31 -11.12 10.95
C TYR A 153 -5.41 -11.14 12.18
N LYS A 154 -5.55 -10.16 13.06
CA LYS A 154 -4.83 -10.12 14.33
C LYS A 154 -5.27 -11.25 15.25
N ASP A 155 -6.57 -11.53 15.33
CA ASP A 155 -7.12 -12.62 16.12
C ASP A 155 -6.66 -13.98 15.56
N GLU A 156 -6.74 -14.19 14.24
CA GLU A 156 -6.19 -15.38 13.57
C GLU A 156 -4.68 -15.58 13.86
N PHE A 157 -3.91 -14.48 13.83
CA PHE A 157 -2.49 -14.54 14.13
C PHE A 157 -2.22 -14.93 15.59
N TYR A 158 -2.97 -14.40 16.53
CA TYR A 158 -2.86 -14.78 17.95
C TYR A 158 -3.20 -16.26 18.15
N GLU A 159 -4.27 -16.76 17.56
CA GLU A 159 -4.60 -18.21 17.60
C GLU A 159 -3.44 -19.06 17.06
N TRP A 160 -2.86 -18.66 15.94
CA TRP A 160 -1.72 -19.37 15.36
C TRP A 160 -0.47 -19.34 16.27
N VAL A 161 -0.18 -18.22 16.90
CA VAL A 161 0.97 -18.10 17.85
C VAL A 161 0.78 -19.04 19.05
N ILE A 162 -0.44 -19.09 19.61
CA ILE A 162 -0.75 -19.98 20.75
C ILE A 162 -0.63 -21.43 20.33
N PHE A 163 -1.20 -21.81 19.21
CA PHE A 163 -1.09 -23.16 18.65
C PHE A 163 0.39 -23.57 18.48
N ARG A 164 1.21 -22.68 17.94
CA ARG A 164 2.64 -22.95 17.74
C ARG A 164 3.42 -23.08 19.06
N LYS A 165 3.09 -22.27 20.07
CA LYS A 165 3.67 -22.39 21.41
C LYS A 165 3.22 -23.66 22.15
N SER A 166 1.99 -24.08 21.99
CA SER A 166 1.44 -25.24 22.65
C SER A 166 1.92 -26.59 22.07
N SER A 167 2.31 -26.62 20.80
CA SER A 167 2.72 -27.86 20.12
C SER A 167 3.86 -28.62 20.80
N PRO A 168 4.97 -27.98 21.26
CA PRO A 168 6.02 -28.66 22.00
C PRO A 168 5.54 -29.25 23.34
N ALA A 169 4.74 -28.49 24.10
CA ALA A 169 4.21 -28.93 25.38
C ALA A 169 3.27 -30.14 25.23
N LEU A 170 2.40 -30.12 24.21
CA LEU A 170 1.53 -31.28 23.91
C LEU A 170 2.34 -32.51 23.47
N SER A 171 3.44 -32.30 22.76
CA SER A 171 4.35 -33.40 22.40
C SER A 171 5.03 -33.99 23.65
N THR A 172 5.50 -33.16 24.56
CA THR A 172 6.09 -33.57 25.84
C THR A 172 5.07 -34.34 26.69
N LEU A 173 3.85 -33.81 26.82
CA LEU A 173 2.75 -34.49 27.52
C LEU A 173 2.49 -35.87 26.94
N LYS A 174 2.36 -35.96 25.60
CA LYS A 174 2.10 -37.24 24.93
C LYS A 174 3.21 -38.25 25.19
N HIS A 175 4.47 -37.82 25.05
CA HIS A 175 5.63 -38.69 25.26
C HIS A 175 5.69 -39.20 26.69
N SER A 176 5.47 -38.33 27.70
CA SER A 176 5.46 -38.72 29.13
C SER A 176 4.33 -39.73 29.43
N LEU A 177 3.13 -39.49 28.91
CA LEU A 177 2.01 -40.41 29.05
C LEU A 177 2.27 -41.77 28.37
N GLU A 178 2.95 -41.80 27.23
CA GLU A 178 3.36 -43.07 26.55
C GLU A 178 4.42 -43.83 27.41
N THR A 179 5.35 -43.12 28.03
CA THR A 179 6.33 -43.69 28.95
C THR A 179 5.64 -44.34 30.15
N ILE A 180 4.75 -43.59 30.82
CA ILE A 180 3.95 -44.11 31.95
C ILE A 180 3.15 -45.34 31.55
N LYS A 181 2.53 -45.31 30.35
CA LYS A 181 1.81 -46.47 29.77
C LYS A 181 2.71 -47.68 29.69
N ASN A 182 3.88 -47.50 29.05
CA ASN A 182 4.79 -48.64 28.81
C ASN A 182 5.29 -49.25 30.13
N ASP A 183 5.63 -48.40 31.11
CA ASP A 183 6.02 -48.87 32.42
C ASP A 183 4.88 -49.65 33.14
N ALA A 184 3.65 -49.10 33.06
CA ALA A 184 2.50 -49.75 33.69
C ALA A 184 2.15 -51.11 33.00
N ILE A 185 2.26 -51.19 31.67
CA ILE A 185 2.07 -52.45 30.93
C ILE A 185 3.16 -53.46 31.32
N ALA A 186 4.43 -53.06 31.35
CA ALA A 186 5.57 -53.92 31.69
C ALA A 186 5.42 -54.54 33.12
N ILE A 187 4.94 -53.76 34.10
CA ILE A 187 4.69 -54.20 35.46
C ILE A 187 3.50 -55.20 35.54
N ASN A 188 2.41 -54.90 34.83
CA ASN A 188 1.20 -55.70 34.93
C ASN A 188 1.25 -57.01 34.13
N LEU A 189 1.94 -57.03 32.98
CA LEU A 189 2.18 -58.27 32.23
C LEU A 189 2.99 -59.29 32.98
N LYS A 190 3.92 -58.83 33.89
CA LYS A 190 4.66 -59.70 34.79
C LYS A 190 3.81 -60.33 35.89
N LYS A 191 2.66 -59.71 36.20
CA LYS A 191 1.80 -60.15 37.34
C LYS A 191 0.58 -60.93 36.87
N ASN A 192 0.19 -60.87 35.61
CA ASN A 192 -1.05 -61.50 35.14
C ASN A 192 -0.91 -61.97 33.68
N ASP A 193 -0.75 -63.27 33.52
CA ASP A 193 -0.59 -63.93 32.19
C ASP A 193 -1.88 -63.95 31.33
N GLN A 194 -3.03 -63.52 31.88
CA GLN A 194 -4.29 -63.51 31.13
C GLN A 194 -4.54 -62.23 30.33
N LEU A 195 -3.70 -61.19 30.55
CA LEU A 195 -3.83 -59.94 29.82
C LEU A 195 -3.25 -60.06 28.39
N LYS A 196 -4.06 -59.70 27.42
CA LYS A 196 -3.60 -59.63 26.01
C LYS A 196 -2.92 -58.26 25.77
N PRO A 197 -1.61 -58.28 25.53
CA PRO A 197 -0.82 -57.03 25.40
C PRO A 197 -1.36 -56.07 24.36
N GLN A 198 -1.84 -56.58 23.21
CA GLN A 198 -2.36 -55.77 22.12
C GLN A 198 -3.66 -55.02 22.49
N GLU A 199 -4.62 -55.70 23.17
CA GLU A 199 -5.88 -55.08 23.60
C GLU A 199 -5.62 -53.94 24.63
N VAL A 200 -4.67 -54.15 25.54
CA VAL A 200 -4.27 -53.16 26.55
C VAL A 200 -3.62 -51.99 25.88
N GLU A 201 -2.75 -52.21 24.91
CA GLU A 201 -2.06 -51.16 24.16
C GLU A 201 -3.03 -50.31 23.34
N GLU A 202 -3.99 -50.88 22.67
CA GLU A 202 -5.03 -50.18 21.90
C GLU A 202 -5.86 -49.27 22.83
N ILE A 203 -6.37 -49.78 23.93
CA ILE A 203 -7.21 -49.03 24.87
C ILE A 203 -6.42 -47.87 25.49
N THR A 204 -5.21 -48.14 25.95
CA THR A 204 -4.40 -47.10 26.61
C THR A 204 -3.93 -46.02 25.62
N SER A 205 -3.62 -46.38 24.38
CA SER A 205 -3.27 -45.41 23.33
C SER A 205 -4.47 -44.53 22.94
N LEU A 206 -5.69 -45.11 22.90
CA LEU A 206 -6.92 -44.33 22.71
C LEU A 206 -7.14 -43.32 23.89
N MET A 207 -6.89 -43.74 25.12
CA MET A 207 -6.99 -42.85 26.28
C MET A 207 -5.99 -41.70 26.21
N ILE A 208 -4.75 -41.98 25.89
CA ILE A 208 -3.69 -40.94 25.75
C ILE A 208 -4.10 -39.95 24.67
N ASN A 209 -4.52 -40.41 23.49
CA ASN A 209 -4.92 -39.50 22.41
C ASN A 209 -6.12 -38.63 22.79
N LYS A 210 -7.10 -39.18 23.54
CA LYS A 210 -8.23 -38.39 24.08
C LYS A 210 -7.79 -37.35 25.08
N ILE A 211 -6.86 -37.67 25.97
CA ILE A 211 -6.30 -36.70 26.97
C ILE A 211 -5.60 -35.59 26.23
N VAL A 212 -4.66 -35.89 25.33
CA VAL A 212 -3.91 -34.91 24.57
C VAL A 212 -4.84 -34.01 23.73
N SER A 213 -5.87 -34.59 23.09
CA SER A 213 -6.88 -33.82 22.35
C SER A 213 -7.66 -32.85 23.24
N LYS A 214 -8.03 -33.25 24.47
CA LYS A 214 -8.72 -32.37 25.42
C LYS A 214 -7.82 -31.20 25.85
N PHE A 215 -6.54 -31.47 26.10
CA PHE A 215 -5.58 -30.39 26.40
C PHE A 215 -5.39 -29.45 25.19
N ALA A 216 -5.29 -29.98 23.98
CA ALA A 216 -5.19 -29.17 22.77
C ALA A 216 -6.40 -28.25 22.59
N THR A 217 -7.61 -28.76 22.83
CA THR A 217 -8.85 -27.96 22.77
C THR A 217 -8.85 -26.88 23.87
N TYR A 218 -8.51 -27.25 25.10
CA TYR A 218 -8.46 -26.30 26.22
C TYR A 218 -7.48 -25.16 25.98
N LEU A 219 -6.27 -25.47 25.46
CA LEU A 219 -5.26 -24.47 25.15
C LEU A 219 -5.70 -23.53 24.00
N LYS A 220 -6.57 -24.00 23.12
CA LYS A 220 -7.14 -23.18 22.06
C LYS A 220 -8.26 -22.26 22.56
N ASP A 221 -9.14 -22.76 23.44
CA ASP A 221 -10.34 -22.04 23.88
C ASP A 221 -10.01 -20.97 24.98
N GLU A 222 -9.00 -21.21 25.81
CA GLU A 222 -8.60 -20.33 26.93
C GLU A 222 -7.29 -19.56 26.65
N ASN A 223 -7.31 -18.70 25.64
CA ASN A 223 -6.14 -17.94 25.20
C ASN A 223 -5.39 -17.18 26.34
N SER A 224 -6.11 -16.62 27.30
CA SER A 224 -5.52 -15.85 28.42
C SER A 224 -4.78 -16.70 29.45
N LYS A 225 -5.05 -18.01 29.51
CA LYS A 225 -4.42 -18.95 30.47
C LYS A 225 -3.52 -19.97 29.77
N ALA A 226 -3.45 -19.94 28.44
CA ALA A 226 -2.70 -20.91 27.66
C ALA A 226 -1.20 -20.93 28.02
N GLU A 227 -0.58 -19.78 28.20
CA GLU A 227 0.85 -19.69 28.55
C GLU A 227 1.14 -20.34 29.92
N MET A 228 0.33 -20.03 30.94
CA MET A 228 0.48 -20.67 32.28
C MET A 228 0.26 -22.17 32.21
N SER A 229 -0.72 -22.63 31.41
CA SER A 229 -1.00 -24.07 31.25
C SER A 229 0.12 -24.81 30.50
N ILE A 230 0.76 -24.16 29.53
CA ILE A 230 1.94 -24.69 28.84
C ILE A 230 3.11 -24.87 29.83
N GLU A 231 3.39 -23.87 30.66
CA GLU A 231 4.44 -23.94 31.67
C GLU A 231 4.18 -25.09 32.65
N VAL A 232 2.94 -25.25 33.11
CA VAL A 232 2.56 -26.35 34.00
C VAL A 232 2.78 -27.72 33.36
N ILE A 233 2.38 -27.89 32.08
CA ILE A 233 2.62 -29.13 31.37
C ILE A 233 4.11 -29.42 31.24
N GLU A 234 4.91 -28.44 30.92
CA GLU A 234 6.37 -28.61 30.79
C GLU A 234 7.05 -28.90 32.12
N GLN A 235 6.57 -28.34 33.24
CA GLN A 235 7.13 -28.62 34.57
C GLN A 235 6.76 -30.00 35.11
N VAL A 236 5.53 -30.46 34.84
CA VAL A 236 5.02 -31.71 35.39
C VAL A 236 5.41 -32.94 34.55
N PHE A 237 5.50 -32.78 33.25
CA PHE A 237 5.69 -33.90 32.31
C PHE A 237 7.07 -33.93 31.63
N LYS A 238 7.98 -33.07 31.99
CA LYS A 238 9.38 -33.04 31.52
C LYS A 238 10.23 -33.99 32.38
#